data_fda2f0fa13a9af30f680e35f37579d8a
#
_entry.id   fda2f0fa13a9af30f680e35f37579d8a
#
_cell.length_a   1.000
_cell.length_b   1.000
_cell.length_c   1.000
_cell.angle_alpha   90.00
_cell.angle_beta   90.00
_cell.angle_gamma   90.00
#
_symmetry.space_group_name_H-M   'P 1'
#
loop_
_entity.id
_entity.type
_entity.pdbx_description
1 polymer ?
#
loop_
_entity_poly.entity_id
_entity_poly.type
_entity_poly.pdbx_seq_one_letter_code
_entity_poly.pdbx_strand_id
1 'polypeptide(L)'
;MKFYSEKNVYEAALERFRYIFREFYGKRPITISVSGGKDSTVILHLAKEVMDEMGIDKIPVLFFDQEAEAPMTIEYIRYVMNLPWVEPYWVQSFFREWNASKGDWFNVWGPGEKWCREKEKDSIGDLVIKKNTFFSKAIDSVLLQLFGKDYLNIGGLRIEESPARLSTLTHNEVLPGITWGKFGGTYKDGSYKKLVLYPIWDWKTNDVWYYIFKNKIPYCKLYNYLFTKKPLQGCRVSSLIHEESIQVLPLIKEISPGFYDRLVNRHIQKFRNLLFRNK
;
A
#
# COMPACT_ATOMS: atom_id res chain seq x y z
N MET A 1 6.37 22.83 9.00
CA MET A 1 7.59 22.71 9.82
C MET A 1 8.69 22.10 8.96
N LYS A 2 9.87 22.69 8.88
CA LYS A 2 11.04 22.11 8.21
C LYS A 2 11.88 21.43 9.28
N PHE A 3 12.12 20.14 9.14
CA PHE A 3 13.09 19.43 9.96
C PHE A 3 14.44 19.56 9.26
N TYR A 4 15.39 20.21 9.90
CA TYR A 4 16.76 20.28 9.42
C TYR A 4 17.53 19.09 10.01
N SER A 5 18.07 18.24 9.12
CA SER A 5 18.97 17.14 9.46
C SER A 5 20.29 17.39 8.73
N GLU A 6 21.41 16.94 9.30
CA GLU A 6 22.71 16.93 8.60
C GLU A 6 22.72 15.98 7.39
N LYS A 7 21.78 15.01 7.37
CA LYS A 7 21.61 14.02 6.29
C LYS A 7 20.47 14.41 5.38
N ASN A 8 20.62 14.09 4.09
CA ASN A 8 19.52 14.18 3.17
C ASN A 8 18.49 13.07 3.42
N VAL A 9 17.28 13.22 2.87
CA VAL A 9 16.15 12.28 3.11
C VAL A 9 16.45 10.85 2.67
N TYR A 10 17.28 10.65 1.64
CA TYR A 10 17.68 9.33 1.16
C TYR A 10 18.59 8.63 2.17
N GLU A 11 19.66 9.29 2.61
CA GLU A 11 20.57 8.75 3.64
C GLU A 11 19.84 8.45 4.94
N ALA A 12 18.95 9.36 5.37
CA ALA A 12 18.12 9.16 6.54
C ALA A 12 17.19 7.95 6.40
N ALA A 13 16.60 7.72 5.22
CA ALA A 13 15.78 6.56 4.98
C ALA A 13 16.57 5.25 5.01
N LEU A 14 17.76 5.20 4.41
CA LEU A 14 18.64 4.00 4.49
C LEU A 14 19.02 3.69 5.94
N GLU A 15 19.33 4.69 6.76
CA GLU A 15 19.61 4.47 8.18
C GLU A 15 18.42 3.93 8.96
N ARG A 16 17.20 4.40 8.64
CA ARG A 16 15.98 3.84 9.22
C ARG A 16 15.80 2.37 8.84
N PHE A 17 16.09 1.98 7.60
CA PHE A 17 16.07 0.57 7.19
C PHE A 17 17.18 -0.24 7.88
N ARG A 18 18.42 0.28 7.97
CA ARG A 18 19.51 -0.38 8.74
C ARG A 18 19.11 -0.59 10.19
N TYR A 19 18.49 0.42 10.83
CA TYR A 19 17.95 0.29 12.17
C TYR A 19 16.89 -0.82 12.25
N ILE A 20 15.90 -0.81 11.35
CA ILE A 20 14.82 -1.81 11.33
C ILE A 20 15.41 -3.22 11.24
N PHE A 21 16.30 -3.46 10.30
CA PHE A 21 16.83 -4.81 10.09
C PHE A 21 17.77 -5.22 11.23
N ARG A 22 18.64 -4.35 11.72
CA ARG A 22 19.53 -4.66 12.84
C ARG A 22 18.75 -5.00 14.12
N GLU A 23 17.70 -4.24 14.41
CA GLU A 23 16.94 -4.42 15.66
C GLU A 23 15.93 -5.56 15.60
N PHE A 24 15.35 -5.84 14.43
CA PHE A 24 14.18 -6.71 14.35
C PHE A 24 14.32 -7.93 13.43
N TYR A 25 15.27 -7.95 12.47
CA TYR A 25 15.44 -9.08 11.58
C TYR A 25 15.89 -10.33 12.36
N GLY A 26 15.26 -11.47 12.08
CA GLY A 26 15.47 -12.72 12.81
C GLY A 26 14.85 -12.77 14.23
N LYS A 27 14.35 -11.65 14.75
CA LYS A 27 13.72 -11.56 16.08
C LYS A 27 12.20 -11.51 16.02
N ARG A 28 11.65 -11.01 14.91
CA ARG A 28 10.20 -10.94 14.65
C ARG A 28 9.93 -10.91 13.14
N PRO A 29 8.73 -11.33 12.70
CA PRO A 29 8.35 -11.24 11.30
C PRO A 29 8.38 -9.78 10.81
N ILE A 30 9.10 -9.50 9.72
CA ILE A 30 9.11 -8.21 9.03
C ILE A 30 8.44 -8.42 7.67
N THR A 31 7.52 -7.51 7.30
CA THR A 31 6.88 -7.50 5.99
C THR A 31 6.84 -6.09 5.40
N ILE A 32 6.88 -5.99 4.09
CA ILE A 32 6.67 -4.73 3.37
C ILE A 32 5.32 -4.79 2.69
N SER A 33 4.42 -3.84 3.03
CA SER A 33 3.14 -3.72 2.32
C SER A 33 3.29 -2.89 1.06
N VAL A 34 2.88 -3.45 -0.08
CA VAL A 34 2.89 -2.77 -1.38
C VAL A 34 1.46 -2.55 -1.87
N SER A 35 1.25 -1.44 -2.57
CA SER A 35 -0.04 -1.07 -3.19
C SER A 35 0.06 -0.87 -4.70
N GLY A 36 1.24 -1.09 -5.29
CA GLY A 36 1.52 -0.71 -6.68
C GLY A 36 1.76 0.80 -6.87
N GLY A 37 1.65 1.60 -5.80
CA GLY A 37 1.92 3.03 -5.80
C GLY A 37 3.41 3.36 -5.72
N LYS A 38 3.77 4.58 -6.12
CA LYS A 38 5.16 5.10 -6.14
C LYS A 38 5.87 4.99 -4.78
N ASP A 39 5.14 5.26 -3.70
CA ASP A 39 5.71 5.30 -2.35
C ASP A 39 6.07 3.88 -1.87
N SER A 40 5.19 2.90 -2.11
CA SER A 40 5.47 1.49 -1.82
C SER A 40 6.56 0.91 -2.72
N THR A 41 6.70 1.41 -3.95
CA THR A 41 7.83 1.09 -4.84
C THR A 41 9.16 1.53 -4.23
N VAL A 42 9.22 2.78 -3.74
CA VAL A 42 10.44 3.33 -3.14
C VAL A 42 10.85 2.56 -1.88
N ILE A 43 9.93 2.32 -0.93
CA ILE A 43 10.28 1.58 0.29
C ILE A 43 10.78 0.17 0.00
N LEU A 44 10.22 -0.49 -1.02
CA LEU A 44 10.62 -1.81 -1.43
C LEU A 44 12.08 -1.83 -1.94
N HIS A 45 12.46 -0.87 -2.77
CA HIS A 45 13.81 -0.78 -3.32
C HIS A 45 14.83 -0.25 -2.33
N LEU A 46 14.49 0.69 -1.43
CA LEU A 46 15.36 1.10 -0.33
C LEU A 46 15.62 -0.06 0.64
N ALA A 47 14.60 -0.88 0.92
CA ALA A 47 14.79 -2.09 1.70
C ALA A 47 15.79 -3.03 1.02
N LYS A 48 15.68 -3.22 -0.31
CA LYS A 48 16.61 -4.07 -1.08
C LYS A 48 18.06 -3.58 -0.98
N GLU A 49 18.30 -2.26 -1.09
CA GLU A 49 19.66 -1.73 -0.95
C GLU A 49 20.28 -2.14 0.41
N VAL A 50 19.52 -1.98 1.50
CA VAL A 50 20.00 -2.34 2.83
C VAL A 50 20.06 -3.86 3.06
N MET A 51 19.16 -4.63 2.44
CA MET A 51 19.23 -6.09 2.44
C MET A 51 20.54 -6.57 1.80
N ASP A 52 20.95 -5.97 0.68
CA ASP A 52 22.22 -6.30 0.01
C ASP A 52 23.44 -5.98 0.90
N GLU A 53 23.40 -4.84 1.61
CA GLU A 53 24.47 -4.48 2.57
C GLU A 53 24.57 -5.47 3.74
N MET A 54 23.44 -6.07 4.15
CA MET A 54 23.36 -6.92 5.34
C MET A 54 23.32 -8.43 5.02
N GLY A 55 23.39 -8.83 3.74
CA GLY A 55 23.31 -10.22 3.32
C GLY A 55 21.95 -10.88 3.57
N ILE A 56 20.87 -10.12 3.45
CA ILE A 56 19.49 -10.62 3.59
C ILE A 56 18.96 -11.02 2.22
N ASP A 57 18.70 -12.29 2.00
CA ASP A 57 18.34 -12.83 0.69
C ASP A 57 16.90 -12.50 0.28
N LYS A 58 15.93 -12.64 1.21
CA LYS A 58 14.50 -12.45 0.92
C LYS A 58 13.77 -11.73 2.03
N ILE A 59 12.69 -11.04 1.65
CA ILE A 59 11.78 -10.38 2.57
C ILE A 59 10.32 -10.63 2.17
N PRO A 60 9.42 -10.90 3.14
CA PRO A 60 7.98 -10.96 2.92
C PRO A 60 7.42 -9.65 2.36
N VAL A 61 6.71 -9.73 1.24
CA VAL A 61 6.04 -8.59 0.59
C VAL A 61 4.56 -8.89 0.48
N LEU A 62 3.74 -8.07 1.12
CA LEU A 62 2.29 -8.21 1.16
C LEU A 62 1.62 -7.28 0.16
N PHE A 63 0.79 -7.83 -0.72
CA PHE A 63 -0.22 -7.10 -1.46
C PHE A 63 -1.62 -7.55 -1.03
N PHE A 64 -2.35 -6.67 -0.38
CA PHE A 64 -3.75 -6.92 -0.01
C PHE A 64 -4.66 -6.36 -1.08
N ASP A 65 -5.16 -7.24 -1.91
CA ASP A 65 -5.86 -6.97 -3.15
C ASP A 65 -7.35 -6.74 -2.92
N GLN A 66 -7.83 -5.54 -3.27
CA GLN A 66 -9.22 -5.12 -3.08
C GLN A 66 -10.12 -5.38 -4.30
N GLU A 67 -9.75 -6.30 -5.20
CA GLU A 67 -10.48 -6.67 -6.42
C GLU A 67 -10.47 -5.58 -7.52
N ALA A 68 -10.82 -4.35 -7.19
CA ALA A 68 -10.99 -3.25 -8.14
C ALA A 68 -9.69 -2.50 -8.47
N GLU A 69 -8.60 -3.22 -8.63
CA GLU A 69 -7.32 -2.65 -9.03
C GLU A 69 -7.23 -2.49 -10.55
N ALA A 70 -6.64 -1.38 -11.02
CA ALA A 70 -6.44 -1.16 -12.45
C ALA A 70 -5.53 -2.25 -13.06
N PRO A 71 -5.76 -2.69 -14.31
CA PRO A 71 -4.97 -3.74 -14.94
C PRO A 71 -3.46 -3.48 -14.92
N MET A 72 -3.04 -2.24 -15.12
CA MET A 72 -1.61 -1.85 -15.05
C MET A 72 -1.03 -1.95 -13.63
N THR A 73 -1.87 -1.75 -12.60
CA THR A 73 -1.47 -1.96 -11.20
C THR A 73 -1.21 -3.45 -10.96
N ILE A 74 -2.09 -4.31 -11.44
CA ILE A 74 -1.95 -5.76 -11.31
C ILE A 74 -0.73 -6.28 -12.09
N GLU A 75 -0.50 -5.79 -13.31
CA GLU A 75 0.71 -6.11 -14.08
C GLU A 75 1.99 -5.74 -13.30
N TYR A 76 2.00 -4.56 -12.69
CA TYR A 76 3.13 -4.12 -11.87
C TYR A 76 3.29 -4.97 -10.59
N ILE A 77 2.20 -5.32 -9.92
CA ILE A 77 2.27 -6.19 -8.74
C ILE A 77 2.78 -7.59 -9.11
N ARG A 78 2.36 -8.16 -10.25
CA ARG A 78 2.94 -9.43 -10.75
C ARG A 78 4.45 -9.33 -10.93
N TYR A 79 4.93 -8.22 -11.51
CA TYR A 79 6.37 -7.97 -11.60
C TYR A 79 7.03 -7.97 -10.23
N VAL A 80 6.48 -7.21 -9.26
CA VAL A 80 7.02 -7.12 -7.89
C VAL A 80 7.06 -8.49 -7.20
N MET A 81 5.98 -9.25 -7.28
CA MET A 81 5.86 -10.56 -6.62
C MET A 81 6.78 -11.64 -7.23
N ASN A 82 7.29 -11.42 -8.45
CA ASN A 82 8.26 -12.30 -9.11
C ASN A 82 9.71 -11.86 -8.94
N LEU A 83 10.01 -10.81 -8.19
CA LEU A 83 11.38 -10.43 -7.89
C LEU A 83 12.08 -11.51 -7.06
N PRO A 84 13.33 -11.89 -7.38
CA PRO A 84 13.98 -13.06 -6.75
C PRO A 84 14.21 -12.92 -5.24
N TRP A 85 14.25 -11.69 -4.74
CA TRP A 85 14.44 -11.34 -3.33
C TRP A 85 13.12 -11.05 -2.59
N VAL A 86 11.98 -11.25 -3.25
CA VAL A 86 10.65 -11.12 -2.65
C VAL A 86 10.13 -12.50 -2.25
N GLU A 87 9.60 -12.61 -1.04
CA GLU A 87 8.73 -13.68 -0.59
C GLU A 87 7.28 -13.21 -0.71
N PRO A 88 6.50 -13.68 -1.72
CA PRO A 88 5.25 -13.07 -2.09
C PRO A 88 4.07 -13.50 -1.22
N TYR A 89 3.31 -12.53 -0.74
CA TYR A 89 2.02 -12.72 -0.06
C TYR A 89 0.94 -11.93 -0.80
N TRP A 90 0.32 -12.52 -1.80
CA TRP A 90 -0.78 -11.92 -2.54
C TRP A 90 -2.10 -12.38 -1.94
N VAL A 91 -2.82 -11.47 -1.25
CA VAL A 91 -4.05 -11.81 -0.52
C VAL A 91 -5.27 -11.35 -1.30
N GLN A 92 -6.16 -12.30 -1.64
CA GLN A 92 -7.44 -12.09 -2.33
C GLN A 92 -8.58 -12.76 -1.53
N SER A 93 -8.66 -12.46 -0.25
CA SER A 93 -9.64 -13.00 0.68
C SER A 93 -10.92 -12.17 0.68
N PHE A 94 -12.04 -12.81 0.96
CA PHE A 94 -13.34 -12.15 1.08
C PHE A 94 -13.40 -11.23 2.30
N PHE A 95 -13.82 -9.99 2.08
CA PHE A 95 -14.26 -9.10 3.15
C PHE A 95 -15.29 -8.08 2.63
N ARG A 96 -16.00 -7.41 3.54
CA ARG A 96 -16.89 -6.31 3.19
C ARG A 96 -16.25 -4.99 3.56
N GLU A 97 -16.04 -4.16 2.56
CA GLU A 97 -15.43 -2.84 2.70
C GLU A 97 -16.46 -1.73 2.48
N TRP A 98 -16.27 -0.62 3.17
CA TRP A 98 -17.06 0.58 2.93
C TRP A 98 -16.62 1.24 1.63
N ASN A 99 -17.53 1.27 0.67
CA ASN A 99 -17.35 2.01 -0.57
C ASN A 99 -17.91 3.43 -0.41
N ALA A 100 -17.01 4.41 -0.20
CA ALA A 100 -17.39 5.80 0.01
C ALA A 100 -18.14 6.39 -1.20
N SER A 101 -17.86 5.91 -2.42
CA SER A 101 -18.52 6.36 -3.63
C SER A 101 -19.98 5.95 -3.74
N LYS A 102 -20.37 4.85 -3.10
CA LYS A 102 -21.75 4.35 -3.05
C LYS A 102 -22.47 4.72 -1.76
N GLY A 103 -21.74 5.03 -0.68
CA GLY A 103 -22.28 5.12 0.65
C GLY A 103 -22.83 3.78 1.17
N ASP A 104 -22.22 2.66 0.79
CA ASP A 104 -22.68 1.32 1.13
C ASP A 104 -21.49 0.35 1.24
N TRP A 105 -21.73 -0.78 1.94
CA TRP A 105 -20.76 -1.87 2.04
C TRP A 105 -20.76 -2.72 0.78
N PHE A 106 -19.58 -3.09 0.33
CA PHE A 106 -19.43 -3.92 -0.84
C PHE A 106 -18.56 -5.15 -0.56
N ASN A 107 -18.85 -6.25 -1.27
CA ASN A 107 -18.18 -7.52 -1.09
C ASN A 107 -16.93 -7.59 -1.98
N VAL A 108 -15.75 -7.38 -1.38
CA VAL A 108 -14.47 -7.64 -2.06
C VAL A 108 -14.28 -9.15 -2.16
N TRP A 109 -14.04 -9.65 -3.34
CA TRP A 109 -13.89 -11.09 -3.61
C TRP A 109 -15.04 -11.95 -3.08
N GLY A 110 -16.29 -11.42 -3.18
CA GLY A 110 -17.50 -12.08 -2.66
C GLY A 110 -17.70 -13.47 -3.25
N PRO A 111 -17.96 -14.49 -2.42
CA PRO A 111 -18.20 -15.85 -2.89
C PRO A 111 -19.43 -15.93 -3.80
N GLY A 112 -19.30 -16.62 -4.95
CA GLY A 112 -20.36 -16.77 -5.93
C GLY A 112 -20.72 -15.52 -6.73
N GLU A 113 -20.00 -14.42 -6.52
CA GLU A 113 -20.21 -13.17 -7.26
C GLU A 113 -19.32 -13.10 -8.50
N LYS A 114 -19.75 -12.33 -9.51
CA LYS A 114 -18.96 -12.09 -10.72
C LYS A 114 -17.97 -10.96 -10.45
N TRP A 115 -16.72 -11.29 -10.24
CA TRP A 115 -15.65 -10.33 -9.96
C TRP A 115 -15.26 -9.51 -11.20
N CYS A 116 -14.63 -8.35 -11.00
CA CYS A 116 -14.15 -7.53 -12.12
C CYS A 116 -12.92 -8.11 -12.82
N ARG A 117 -12.22 -9.06 -12.21
CA ARG A 117 -11.15 -9.86 -12.81
C ARG A 117 -11.02 -11.20 -12.09
N GLU A 118 -10.31 -12.15 -12.69
CA GLU A 118 -10.01 -13.43 -12.07
C GLU A 118 -9.00 -13.27 -10.91
N LYS A 119 -9.07 -14.19 -9.95
CA LYS A 119 -8.04 -14.30 -8.90
C LYS A 119 -6.74 -14.82 -9.48
N GLU A 120 -5.63 -14.40 -8.87
CA GLU A 120 -4.33 -14.98 -9.16
C GLU A 120 -4.26 -16.43 -8.64
N LYS A 121 -3.59 -17.30 -9.41
CA LYS A 121 -3.56 -18.76 -9.13
C LYS A 121 -3.01 -19.07 -7.73
N ASP A 122 -1.95 -18.36 -7.35
CA ASP A 122 -1.22 -18.62 -6.09
C ASP A 122 -1.57 -17.59 -5.00
N SER A 123 -2.75 -16.96 -5.11
CA SER A 123 -3.21 -16.00 -4.11
C SER A 123 -3.80 -16.69 -2.88
N ILE A 124 -3.63 -16.04 -1.72
CA ILE A 124 -4.18 -16.47 -0.44
C ILE A 124 -5.64 -15.99 -0.36
N GLY A 125 -6.58 -16.92 -0.39
CA GLY A 125 -8.02 -16.61 -0.50
C GLY A 125 -8.87 -16.96 0.72
N ASP A 126 -8.31 -17.62 1.73
CA ASP A 126 -9.03 -18.27 2.84
C ASP A 126 -8.90 -17.55 4.20
N LEU A 127 -8.29 -16.37 4.21
CA LEU A 127 -8.18 -15.58 5.45
C LEU A 127 -9.55 -15.08 5.92
N VAL A 128 -9.79 -15.19 7.22
CA VAL A 128 -11.05 -14.77 7.83
C VAL A 128 -10.95 -13.30 8.26
N ILE A 129 -11.68 -12.43 7.56
CA ILE A 129 -11.73 -11.01 7.86
C ILE A 129 -13.13 -10.67 8.40
N LYS A 130 -13.16 -9.92 9.51
CA LYS A 130 -14.43 -9.51 10.13
C LYS A 130 -15.31 -8.78 9.10
N LYS A 131 -16.59 -9.15 9.03
CA LYS A 131 -17.58 -8.47 8.18
C LYS A 131 -17.69 -6.98 8.52
N ASN A 132 -17.97 -6.16 7.54
CA ASN A 132 -18.15 -4.71 7.66
C ASN A 132 -16.97 -4.03 8.36
N THR A 133 -15.78 -4.16 7.78
CA THR A 133 -14.56 -3.58 8.32
C THR A 133 -13.94 -2.58 7.34
N PHE A 134 -13.34 -1.53 7.88
CA PHE A 134 -12.54 -0.60 7.06
C PHE A 134 -11.21 -1.24 6.67
N PHE A 135 -10.66 -0.83 5.53
CA PHE A 135 -9.41 -1.34 4.99
C PHE A 135 -8.28 -1.44 6.02
N SER A 136 -8.09 -0.39 6.84
CA SER A 136 -7.04 -0.37 7.87
C SER A 136 -7.17 -1.48 8.92
N LYS A 137 -8.38 -1.91 9.24
CA LYS A 137 -8.63 -3.03 10.16
C LYS A 137 -8.57 -4.38 9.43
N ALA A 138 -8.95 -4.40 8.15
CA ALA A 138 -8.85 -5.59 7.33
C ALA A 138 -7.37 -5.99 7.13
N ILE A 139 -6.52 -5.06 6.74
CA ILE A 139 -5.07 -5.32 6.58
C ILE A 139 -4.41 -5.73 7.90
N ASP A 140 -4.85 -5.17 9.01
CA ASP A 140 -4.40 -5.57 10.35
C ASP A 140 -4.72 -7.03 10.65
N SER A 141 -5.96 -7.45 10.32
CA SER A 141 -6.40 -8.85 10.47
C SER A 141 -5.60 -9.80 9.58
N VAL A 142 -5.31 -9.40 8.35
CA VAL A 142 -4.46 -10.15 7.42
C VAL A 142 -3.06 -10.34 7.99
N LEU A 143 -2.42 -9.25 8.41
CA LEU A 143 -1.06 -9.28 8.98
C LEU A 143 -0.99 -10.16 10.23
N LEU A 144 -2.01 -10.09 11.11
CA LEU A 144 -2.09 -10.94 12.31
C LEU A 144 -2.19 -12.43 11.98
N GLN A 145 -2.97 -12.80 10.96
CA GLN A 145 -3.14 -14.20 10.56
C GLN A 145 -1.91 -14.75 9.87
N LEU A 146 -1.22 -13.95 9.05
CA LEU A 146 -0.03 -14.40 8.30
C LEU A 146 1.25 -14.39 9.15
N PHE A 147 1.41 -13.37 10.00
CA PHE A 147 2.69 -13.10 10.67
C PHE A 147 2.63 -13.13 12.20
N GLY A 148 1.46 -13.43 12.77
CA GLY A 148 1.29 -13.48 14.22
C GLY A 148 1.14 -12.10 14.86
N LYS A 149 1.17 -12.05 16.21
CA LYS A 149 0.85 -10.84 16.98
C LYS A 149 1.97 -9.81 16.99
N ASP A 150 3.21 -10.24 16.72
CA ASP A 150 4.43 -9.45 16.90
C ASP A 150 5.02 -8.96 15.58
N TYR A 151 4.21 -8.91 14.52
CA TYR A 151 4.70 -8.48 13.21
C TYR A 151 5.20 -7.04 13.21
N LEU A 152 6.18 -6.78 12.35
CA LEU A 152 6.59 -5.45 11.94
C LEU A 152 6.24 -5.27 10.46
N ASN A 153 5.35 -4.31 10.18
CA ASN A 153 5.00 -3.95 8.82
C ASN A 153 5.65 -2.62 8.41
N ILE A 154 6.25 -2.59 7.23
CA ILE A 154 6.85 -1.38 6.65
C ILE A 154 5.89 -0.84 5.59
N GLY A 155 5.52 0.44 5.72
CA GLY A 155 4.59 1.13 4.83
C GLY A 155 5.15 2.41 4.21
N GLY A 156 4.61 2.80 3.06
CA GLY A 156 5.04 3.98 2.29
C GLY A 156 4.26 5.26 2.63
N LEU A 157 3.90 5.49 3.90
CA LEU A 157 3.15 6.68 4.30
C LEU A 157 4.08 7.90 4.44
N ARG A 158 3.63 9.07 3.94
CA ARG A 158 4.37 10.35 4.01
C ARG A 158 3.50 11.45 4.60
N ILE A 159 4.14 12.37 5.35
CA ILE A 159 3.45 13.51 5.98
C ILE A 159 2.93 14.52 4.97
N GLU A 160 3.59 14.65 3.80
CA GLU A 160 3.17 15.58 2.74
C GLU A 160 1.74 15.30 2.24
N GLU A 161 1.26 14.07 2.39
CA GLU A 161 -0.02 13.67 1.82
C GLU A 161 -1.25 14.22 2.58
N SER A 162 -1.13 14.50 3.88
CA SER A 162 -2.19 15.18 4.63
C SER A 162 -1.72 15.69 6.01
N PRO A 163 -2.33 16.78 6.55
CA PRO A 163 -2.08 17.25 7.92
C PRO A 163 -2.35 16.19 8.99
N ALA A 164 -3.33 15.33 8.79
CA ALA A 164 -3.64 14.24 9.73
C ALA A 164 -2.49 13.24 9.83
N ARG A 165 -1.77 12.97 8.73
CA ARG A 165 -0.58 12.10 8.74
C ARG A 165 0.59 12.75 9.47
N LEU A 166 0.78 14.06 9.29
CA LEU A 166 1.78 14.81 10.05
C LEU A 166 1.53 14.67 11.55
N SER A 167 0.30 14.93 12.02
CA SER A 167 -0.06 14.79 13.43
C SER A 167 0.20 13.35 13.94
N THR A 168 -0.21 12.34 13.18
CA THR A 168 -0.04 10.94 13.58
C THR A 168 1.44 10.55 13.76
N LEU A 169 2.34 11.08 12.94
CA LEU A 169 3.75 10.65 12.90
C LEU A 169 4.72 11.53 13.69
N THR A 170 4.25 12.63 14.29
CA THR A 170 5.13 13.56 14.99
C THR A 170 4.82 13.75 16.47
N HIS A 171 3.66 13.28 16.93
CA HIS A 171 3.22 13.54 18.31
C HIS A 171 3.48 12.40 19.29
N ASN A 172 3.60 11.16 18.83
CA ASN A 172 3.75 10.01 19.71
C ASN A 172 5.00 9.20 19.35
N GLU A 173 5.87 8.98 20.31
CA GLU A 173 6.93 7.99 20.18
C GLU A 173 6.32 6.58 20.10
N VAL A 174 6.76 5.81 19.11
CA VAL A 174 6.40 4.40 18.94
C VAL A 174 7.49 3.48 19.48
N LEU A 175 8.72 3.96 19.50
CA LEU A 175 9.91 3.37 20.09
C LEU A 175 10.77 4.54 20.59
N PRO A 176 11.73 4.34 21.52
CA PRO A 176 12.60 5.41 22.01
C PRO A 176 13.25 6.20 20.86
N GLY A 177 12.96 7.51 20.78
CA GLY A 177 13.45 8.40 19.73
C GLY A 177 12.81 8.22 18.34
N ILE A 178 11.79 7.35 18.19
CA ILE A 178 11.14 7.07 16.91
C ILE A 178 9.67 7.47 16.96
N THR A 179 9.28 8.44 16.12
CA THR A 179 7.90 8.90 15.96
C THR A 179 7.25 8.43 14.66
N TRP A 180 8.05 8.02 13.67
CA TRP A 180 7.60 7.66 12.31
C TRP A 180 7.00 6.26 12.21
N GLY A 181 5.94 6.01 12.99
CA GLY A 181 5.29 4.71 13.00
C GLY A 181 3.96 4.68 13.74
N LYS A 182 3.44 3.47 13.87
CA LYS A 182 2.28 3.13 14.71
C LYS A 182 2.64 1.93 15.57
N PHE A 183 2.13 1.95 16.79
CA PHE A 183 2.44 1.01 17.83
C PHE A 183 1.17 0.34 18.37
N GLY A 184 1.20 -0.97 18.50
CA GLY A 184 0.06 -1.76 19.00
C GLY A 184 0.06 -2.01 20.51
N GLY A 185 0.97 -1.38 21.25
CA GLY A 185 1.15 -1.59 22.70
C GLY A 185 2.26 -2.59 23.03
N THR A 186 2.50 -2.79 24.32
CA THR A 186 3.43 -3.81 24.85
C THR A 186 2.70 -4.98 25.48
N TYR A 187 3.36 -6.09 25.61
CA TYR A 187 2.97 -7.19 26.47
C TYR A 187 3.38 -6.94 27.92
N LYS A 188 2.95 -7.79 28.84
CA LYS A 188 3.29 -7.69 30.29
C LYS A 188 4.81 -7.80 30.56
N ASP A 189 5.53 -8.51 29.69
CA ASP A 189 6.99 -8.68 29.76
C ASP A 189 7.77 -7.51 29.13
N GLY A 190 7.06 -6.45 28.67
CA GLY A 190 7.67 -5.28 28.05
C GLY A 190 7.97 -5.43 26.56
N SER A 191 7.78 -6.62 25.96
CA SER A 191 7.98 -6.81 24.51
C SER A 191 6.91 -6.07 23.70
N TYR A 192 7.31 -5.60 22.52
CA TYR A 192 6.41 -4.85 21.64
C TYR A 192 5.45 -5.79 20.91
N LYS A 193 4.17 -5.40 20.85
CA LYS A 193 3.18 -5.96 19.93
C LYS A 193 3.50 -5.54 18.50
N LYS A 194 2.49 -5.58 17.64
CA LYS A 194 2.62 -5.12 16.25
C LYS A 194 3.24 -3.73 16.14
N LEU A 195 4.14 -3.58 15.19
CA LEU A 195 4.70 -2.30 14.79
C LEU A 195 4.38 -2.03 13.31
N VAL A 196 4.14 -0.77 12.98
CA VAL A 196 4.07 -0.32 11.59
C VAL A 196 5.01 0.88 11.47
N LEU A 197 6.04 0.78 10.63
CA LEU A 197 7.06 1.82 10.48
C LEU A 197 7.02 2.42 9.07
N TYR A 198 7.32 3.72 8.98
CA TYR A 198 7.23 4.51 7.75
C TYR A 198 8.57 5.18 7.43
N PRO A 199 9.56 4.47 6.88
CA PRO A 199 10.94 4.98 6.72
C PRO A 199 11.09 6.22 5.85
N ILE A 200 10.14 6.46 4.93
CA ILE A 200 10.12 7.63 4.04
C ILE A 200 9.10 8.71 4.45
N TRP A 201 8.73 8.74 5.73
CA TRP A 201 7.67 9.62 6.25
C TRP A 201 7.87 11.12 5.93
N ASP A 202 9.11 11.57 5.85
CA ASP A 202 9.56 12.94 5.61
C ASP A 202 9.84 13.27 4.12
N TRP A 203 9.72 12.27 3.22
CA TRP A 203 9.96 12.46 1.79
C TRP A 203 8.84 13.27 1.14
N LYS A 204 9.23 14.13 0.18
CA LYS A 204 8.30 14.80 -0.73
C LYS A 204 8.05 13.96 -1.96
N THR A 205 6.97 14.29 -2.68
CA THR A 205 6.65 13.65 -3.96
C THR A 205 7.80 13.73 -4.97
N ASN A 206 8.53 14.86 -4.98
CA ASN A 206 9.68 15.02 -5.87
C ASN A 206 10.84 14.10 -5.47
N ASP A 207 11.08 13.85 -4.19
CA ASP A 207 12.13 12.93 -3.71
C ASP A 207 11.83 11.50 -4.16
N VAL A 208 10.55 11.09 -4.06
CA VAL A 208 10.07 9.77 -4.51
C VAL A 208 10.33 9.58 -6.00
N TRP A 209 9.91 10.52 -6.84
CA TRP A 209 10.11 10.42 -8.29
C TRP A 209 11.56 10.56 -8.71
N TYR A 210 12.31 11.43 -8.04
CA TYR A 210 13.76 11.56 -8.27
C TYR A 210 14.46 10.22 -8.03
N TYR A 211 14.16 9.55 -6.91
CA TYR A 211 14.73 8.23 -6.60
C TYR A 211 14.38 7.19 -7.66
N ILE A 212 13.09 7.10 -8.05
CA ILE A 212 12.61 6.15 -9.06
C ILE A 212 13.34 6.37 -10.39
N PHE A 213 13.40 7.60 -10.89
CA PHE A 213 14.00 7.89 -12.19
C PHE A 213 15.52 7.80 -12.19
N LYS A 214 16.18 8.31 -11.15
CA LYS A 214 17.63 8.22 -11.00
C LYS A 214 18.12 6.78 -11.03
N ASN A 215 17.43 5.89 -10.33
CA ASN A 215 17.79 4.48 -10.20
C ASN A 215 17.12 3.59 -11.27
N LYS A 216 16.39 4.18 -12.24
CA LYS A 216 15.69 3.46 -13.32
C LYS A 216 14.78 2.34 -12.81
N ILE A 217 14.12 2.58 -11.67
CA ILE A 217 13.26 1.59 -11.01
C ILE A 217 11.97 1.44 -11.83
N PRO A 218 11.57 0.21 -12.18
CA PRO A 218 10.26 -0.05 -12.75
C PRO A 218 9.13 0.41 -11.83
N TYR A 219 8.10 1.02 -12.39
CA TYR A 219 6.93 1.51 -11.67
C TYR A 219 5.63 1.23 -12.44
N CYS A 220 4.49 1.35 -11.77
CA CYS A 220 3.18 1.13 -12.36
C CYS A 220 2.94 2.07 -13.55
N LYS A 221 2.74 1.52 -14.75
CA LYS A 221 2.55 2.28 -16.00
C LYS A 221 1.33 3.20 -16.00
N LEU A 222 0.38 2.98 -15.09
CA LEU A 222 -0.76 3.89 -14.93
C LEU A 222 -0.32 5.33 -14.64
N TYR A 223 0.83 5.53 -13.99
CA TYR A 223 1.37 6.87 -13.76
C TYR A 223 1.68 7.63 -15.06
N ASN A 224 2.10 6.97 -16.14
CA ASN A 224 2.38 7.62 -17.43
C ASN A 224 1.14 8.33 -17.98
N TYR A 225 -0.04 7.75 -17.76
CA TYR A 225 -1.32 8.36 -18.16
C TYR A 225 -1.78 9.42 -17.16
N LEU A 226 -1.57 9.20 -15.87
CA LEU A 226 -1.93 10.17 -14.83
C LEU A 226 -1.14 11.48 -14.98
N PHE A 227 0.13 11.42 -15.35
CA PHE A 227 0.98 12.61 -15.58
C PHE A 227 0.47 13.51 -16.68
N THR A 228 -0.29 13.00 -17.64
CA THR A 228 -0.90 13.81 -18.69
C THR A 228 -2.16 14.56 -18.25
N LYS A 229 -2.75 14.17 -17.11
CA LYS A 229 -4.05 14.68 -16.63
C LYS A 229 -3.95 15.46 -15.31
N LYS A 230 -2.90 15.24 -14.53
CA LYS A 230 -2.75 15.82 -13.18
C LYS A 230 -1.28 16.16 -12.87
N PRO A 231 -1.02 17.16 -12.00
CA PRO A 231 0.32 17.39 -11.49
C PRO A 231 0.81 16.19 -10.67
N LEU A 232 2.13 16.02 -10.57
CA LEU A 232 2.78 14.89 -9.90
C LEU A 232 2.25 14.61 -8.49
N GLN A 233 1.98 15.67 -7.73
CA GLN A 233 1.48 15.59 -6.36
C GLN A 233 0.09 14.94 -6.27
N GLY A 234 -0.73 15.13 -7.31
CA GLY A 234 -2.08 14.57 -7.40
C GLY A 234 -2.16 13.16 -8.00
N CYS A 235 -1.02 12.62 -8.50
CA CYS A 235 -1.00 11.29 -9.09
C CYS A 235 -0.91 10.21 -8.01
N ARG A 236 -1.95 9.40 -7.89
CA ARG A 236 -2.03 8.25 -6.97
C ARG A 236 -2.53 7.02 -7.71
N VAL A 237 -2.00 5.87 -7.33
CA VAL A 237 -2.49 4.56 -7.71
C VAL A 237 -3.05 3.91 -6.46
N SER A 238 -4.33 3.59 -6.49
CA SER A 238 -5.09 2.94 -5.42
C SER A 238 -6.27 2.21 -6.02
N SER A 239 -6.93 1.37 -5.22
CA SER A 239 -8.13 0.66 -5.66
C SER A 239 -9.21 1.63 -6.16
N LEU A 240 -9.87 1.25 -7.26
CA LEU A 240 -10.85 2.10 -7.97
C LEU A 240 -12.21 2.21 -7.26
N ILE A 241 -12.37 1.55 -6.12
CA ILE A 241 -13.55 1.68 -5.25
C ILE A 241 -13.46 2.86 -4.29
N HIS A 242 -12.26 3.41 -4.06
CA HIS A 242 -12.08 4.54 -3.18
C HIS A 242 -12.52 5.85 -3.84
N GLU A 243 -13.06 6.77 -3.04
CA GLU A 243 -13.54 8.08 -3.50
C GLU A 243 -12.47 8.85 -4.30
N GLU A 244 -11.23 8.82 -3.83
CA GLU A 244 -10.10 9.48 -4.49
C GLU A 244 -9.82 8.95 -5.91
N SER A 245 -10.22 7.72 -6.19
CA SER A 245 -9.99 7.04 -7.47
C SER A 245 -11.10 7.27 -8.51
N ILE A 246 -12.25 7.81 -8.10
CA ILE A 246 -13.37 8.09 -9.02
C ILE A 246 -12.93 8.97 -10.18
N GLN A 247 -12.07 9.95 -9.89
CA GLN A 247 -11.54 10.88 -10.90
C GLN A 247 -10.67 10.19 -11.96
N VAL A 248 -10.22 8.96 -11.72
CA VAL A 248 -9.41 8.16 -12.64
C VAL A 248 -10.29 7.29 -13.57
N LEU A 249 -11.56 7.10 -13.23
CA LEU A 249 -12.47 6.23 -14.00
C LEU A 249 -12.62 6.62 -15.49
N PRO A 250 -12.71 7.91 -15.87
CA PRO A 250 -12.73 8.30 -17.29
C PRO A 250 -11.48 7.82 -18.04
N LEU A 251 -10.32 7.95 -17.41
CA LEU A 251 -9.06 7.46 -17.95
C LEU A 251 -9.05 5.93 -18.07
N ILE A 252 -9.54 5.20 -17.06
CA ILE A 252 -9.66 3.73 -17.12
C ILE A 252 -10.59 3.30 -18.26
N LYS A 253 -11.67 4.02 -18.51
CA LYS A 253 -12.56 3.77 -19.65
C LYS A 253 -11.83 3.93 -20.97
N GLU A 254 -10.97 4.93 -21.10
CA GLU A 254 -10.20 5.21 -22.31
C GLU A 254 -9.14 4.11 -22.58
N ILE A 255 -8.35 3.76 -21.55
CA ILE A 255 -7.19 2.86 -21.70
C ILE A 255 -7.51 1.36 -21.54
N SER A 256 -8.62 1.04 -20.90
CA SER A 256 -9.04 -0.35 -20.64
C SER A 256 -10.58 -0.51 -20.58
N PRO A 257 -11.28 -0.29 -21.72
CA PRO A 257 -12.75 -0.23 -21.74
C PRO A 257 -13.41 -1.53 -21.23
N GLY A 258 -12.91 -2.69 -21.61
CA GLY A 258 -13.47 -3.97 -21.14
C GLY A 258 -13.33 -4.20 -19.64
N PHE A 259 -12.27 -3.72 -19.01
CA PHE A 259 -12.15 -3.73 -17.56
C PHE A 259 -13.10 -2.70 -16.91
N TYR A 260 -13.18 -1.50 -17.47
CA TYR A 260 -14.12 -0.47 -17.02
C TYR A 260 -15.55 -0.97 -16.99
N ASP A 261 -16.01 -1.67 -18.04
CA ASP A 261 -17.36 -2.21 -18.11
C ASP A 261 -17.62 -3.25 -17.00
N ARG A 262 -16.65 -4.15 -16.74
CA ARG A 262 -16.77 -5.11 -15.63
C ARG A 262 -16.81 -4.39 -14.28
N LEU A 263 -15.96 -3.38 -14.08
CA LEU A 263 -15.90 -2.57 -12.87
C LEU A 263 -17.23 -1.84 -12.61
N VAL A 264 -17.79 -1.20 -13.65
CA VAL A 264 -19.09 -0.49 -13.56
C VAL A 264 -20.22 -1.45 -13.26
N ASN A 265 -20.27 -2.60 -13.92
CA ASN A 265 -21.29 -3.61 -13.68
C ASN A 265 -21.21 -4.19 -12.25
N ARG A 266 -20.01 -4.33 -11.72
CA ARG A 266 -19.74 -4.88 -10.38
C ARG A 266 -19.95 -3.86 -9.26
N HIS A 267 -19.43 -2.65 -9.42
CA HIS A 267 -19.24 -1.71 -8.31
C HIS A 267 -20.02 -0.41 -8.44
N ILE A 268 -20.39 0.02 -9.64
CA ILE A 268 -20.83 1.39 -9.91
C ILE A 268 -22.27 1.45 -10.44
N GLN A 269 -23.03 0.37 -10.41
CA GLN A 269 -24.42 0.34 -10.96
C GLN A 269 -25.33 1.50 -10.48
N LYS A 270 -25.11 2.01 -9.26
CA LYS A 270 -25.84 3.21 -8.75
C LYS A 270 -25.27 4.53 -9.29
N PHE A 271 -24.01 4.58 -9.77
CA PHE A 271 -23.38 5.80 -10.29
C PHE A 271 -23.89 6.22 -11.67
N ARG A 272 -24.42 5.30 -12.46
CA ARG A 272 -25.12 5.67 -13.71
C ARG A 272 -26.14 6.77 -13.49
N ASN A 273 -26.87 6.72 -12.38
CA ASN A 273 -27.92 7.69 -12.09
C ASN A 273 -27.40 9.06 -11.61
N LEU A 274 -26.17 9.14 -11.06
CA LEU A 274 -25.58 10.41 -10.61
C LEU A 274 -24.82 11.13 -11.74
N LEU A 275 -24.11 10.41 -12.60
CA LEU A 275 -23.41 10.98 -13.74
C LEU A 275 -24.37 11.49 -14.84
N PHE A 276 -25.61 11.02 -14.87
CA PHE A 276 -26.66 11.44 -15.83
C PHE A 276 -27.72 12.37 -15.23
N ARG A 277 -27.68 12.69 -13.92
CA ARG A 277 -28.58 13.66 -13.31
C ARG A 277 -28.13 15.12 -13.40
N ASN A 278 -26.87 15.38 -13.84
CA ASN A 278 -26.32 16.71 -14.03
C ASN A 278 -26.16 17.08 -15.52
N LYS A 279 -27.10 16.66 -16.36
CA LYS A 279 -27.32 17.23 -17.69
C LYS A 279 -28.70 17.86 -17.75
#